data_a3c69084ddc5c473aa163c5bcbcbcbb0
#
_entry.id   a3c69084ddc5c473aa163c5bcbcbcbb0
#
_cell.length_a   1.000
_cell.length_b   1.000
_cell.length_c   1.000
_cell.angle_alpha   90.00
_cell.angle_beta   90.00
_cell.angle_gamma   90.00
#
_symmetry.space_group_name_H-M   'P 1'
#
loop_
_entity.id
_entity.type
_entity.pdbx_description
1 polymer ?
#
loop_
_entity_poly.entity_id
_entity_poly.type
_entity_poly.pdbx_seq_one_letter_code
_entity_poly.pdbx_strand_id
1 'polypeptide(L)'
;VVVIQQYSVNQHPIQTLLTWVQSQAVAIPEIQRPFVWDAIKVRDLLDSLYQGYPIGYLIAWQNPNVKLKDGTKSVGKRILIDGQQRVTALMAALLGQKVVTKDYRRIRIAIAFHPLEKRFEVTNPAIRKDRNWIPDISAIFRPDFRLIQAVNNYCELNSVENEDEIFESLESLKGIVNNPIGLIELNSDLDIETVTEIFIRINSAGSVLSQADFAMSKISVNETYGGNNLRKAIDYFCHLAIAPEFYQQLQEVDEEFTRTDYFGRMSWLKNENDDLYDPSYTDMLRVAFTSKFKRGRLQDLVALLSGRNFETREFEEEISERSFDLLKTGVMDFMNENNFKKFIMILRSAGFIDSSMIRSQNSINFAYIMYLTLREMNCDQAEIESLVRKWFVLSILTSRYSSSPESTFDYDIRRIHENGKSFIENVFSAELSDAFWEVGLPQQMNTSVSSSPSFNVYLAAQVKLKDKGFLSRDICVADLVSLKGDVHHIFPKEYLKKFGLTRGKYNQIANYAMTQSEINIAISSKPPSQYLTEALNQCNGGGLKYGGITLKSEMLENWKMNCIPENT
;
A
#
# COMPACT_ATOMS: atom_id res chain seq x y z
N VAL A 1 33.19 19.56 20.45
CA VAL A 1 31.73 19.34 20.38
C VAL A 1 31.43 18.17 21.28
N VAL A 2 30.78 18.41 22.42
CA VAL A 2 30.31 17.33 23.29
C VAL A 2 29.14 16.66 22.58
N VAL A 3 29.29 15.40 22.20
CA VAL A 3 28.17 14.62 21.64
C VAL A 3 27.22 14.32 22.80
N ILE A 4 26.07 15.00 22.81
CA ILE A 4 25.02 14.74 23.78
C ILE A 4 24.33 13.44 23.39
N GLN A 5 24.25 12.49 24.30
CA GLN A 5 23.53 11.24 24.07
C GLN A 5 22.03 11.52 23.88
N GLN A 6 21.50 11.15 22.73
CA GLN A 6 20.13 11.46 22.31
C GLN A 6 19.13 10.33 22.59
N TYR A 7 19.53 9.31 23.29
CA TYR A 7 18.70 8.16 23.65
C TYR A 7 19.19 7.53 24.95
N SER A 8 18.32 6.78 25.60
CA SER A 8 18.66 5.87 26.68
C SER A 8 18.35 4.43 26.29
N VAL A 9 19.07 3.48 26.88
CA VAL A 9 18.81 2.05 26.72
C VAL A 9 18.48 1.47 28.08
N ASN A 10 17.26 1.01 28.22
CA ASN A 10 16.75 0.44 29.44
C ASN A 10 16.31 -1.00 29.21
N GLN A 11 16.30 -1.81 30.25
CA GLN A 11 15.77 -3.16 30.22
C GLN A 11 14.53 -3.22 31.11
N HIS A 12 13.48 -3.82 30.60
CA HIS A 12 12.23 -4.01 31.32
C HIS A 12 11.74 -5.46 31.14
N PRO A 13 11.12 -6.05 32.18
CA PRO A 13 10.41 -7.31 32.00
C PRO A 13 9.32 -7.17 30.93
N ILE A 14 9.09 -8.21 30.16
CA ILE A 14 7.99 -8.27 29.17
C ILE A 14 6.65 -7.92 29.83
N GLN A 15 6.43 -8.37 31.07
CA GLN A 15 5.22 -8.04 31.84
C GLN A 15 5.00 -6.52 31.98
N THR A 16 6.06 -5.77 32.24
CA THR A 16 5.99 -4.30 32.35
C THR A 16 5.58 -3.67 31.04
N LEU A 17 6.18 -4.13 29.92
CA LEU A 17 5.84 -3.66 28.58
C LEU A 17 4.36 -3.92 28.26
N LEU A 18 3.88 -5.13 28.50
CA LEU A 18 2.48 -5.50 28.25
C LEU A 18 1.52 -4.63 29.09
N THR A 19 1.89 -4.32 30.33
CA THR A 19 1.12 -3.43 31.21
C THR A 19 1.07 -2.00 30.64
N TRP A 20 2.20 -1.47 30.16
CA TRP A 20 2.24 -0.14 29.54
C TRP A 20 1.40 -0.04 28.28
N VAL A 21 1.34 -1.09 27.48
CA VAL A 21 0.48 -1.13 26.30
C VAL A 21 -1.00 -1.16 26.71
N GLN A 22 -1.35 -1.98 27.67
CA GLN A 22 -2.73 -2.07 28.17
C GLN A 22 -3.22 -0.76 28.82
N SER A 23 -2.33 -0.04 29.50
CA SER A 23 -2.62 1.28 30.12
C SER A 23 -2.49 2.44 29.13
N GLN A 24 -2.19 2.18 27.86
CA GLN A 24 -1.93 3.19 26.83
C GLN A 24 -0.76 4.15 27.14
N ALA A 25 0.11 3.81 28.07
CA ALA A 25 1.34 4.56 28.34
C ALA A 25 2.35 4.42 27.19
N VAL A 26 2.34 3.27 26.51
CA VAL A 26 3.00 3.05 25.23
C VAL A 26 1.93 2.92 24.16
N ALA A 27 1.89 3.85 23.22
CA ALA A 27 1.03 3.75 22.06
C ALA A 27 1.71 2.81 21.03
N ILE A 28 1.12 1.66 20.85
CA ILE A 28 1.36 0.88 19.65
C ILE A 28 0.46 1.51 18.59
N PRO A 29 1.01 1.95 17.47
CA PRO A 29 0.20 2.41 16.35
C PRO A 29 -0.57 1.21 15.79
N GLU A 30 -1.73 0.96 16.35
CA GLU A 30 -2.52 -0.27 16.21
C GLU A 30 -2.94 -0.59 14.78
N ILE A 31 -2.85 0.39 13.86
CA ILE A 31 -3.44 0.24 12.52
C ILE A 31 -2.45 0.57 11.40
N GLN A 32 -1.20 0.89 11.68
CA GLN A 32 -0.26 1.23 10.60
C GLN A 32 0.20 0.04 9.78
N ARG A 33 0.23 -1.12 10.40
CA ARG A 33 0.43 -2.39 9.69
C ARG A 33 -0.51 -3.38 10.33
N PRO A 34 -1.45 -3.92 9.57
CA PRO A 34 -2.17 -5.10 9.98
C PRO A 34 -1.14 -6.11 10.48
N PHE A 35 -1.53 -6.97 11.40
CA PHE A 35 -0.63 -7.99 11.90
C PHE A 35 -0.22 -8.89 10.74
N VAL A 36 1.03 -8.73 10.29
CA VAL A 36 1.56 -9.42 9.11
C VAL A 36 2.34 -10.69 9.48
N TRP A 37 2.63 -10.90 10.77
CA TRP A 37 3.25 -12.12 11.21
C TRP A 37 2.26 -13.29 11.11
N ASP A 38 2.71 -14.39 10.53
CA ASP A 38 1.98 -15.64 10.62
C ASP A 38 2.10 -16.24 12.03
N ALA A 39 1.24 -17.20 12.34
CA ALA A 39 1.24 -17.84 13.65
C ALA A 39 2.56 -18.62 13.93
N ILE A 40 3.30 -19.00 12.88
CA ILE A 40 4.60 -19.70 12.99
C ILE A 40 5.63 -18.74 13.59
N LYS A 41 5.71 -17.50 13.10
CA LYS A 41 6.62 -16.49 13.67
C LYS A 41 6.30 -16.16 15.12
N VAL A 42 5.02 -16.18 15.49
CA VAL A 42 4.60 -15.99 16.89
C VAL A 42 5.07 -17.17 17.75
N ARG A 43 4.94 -18.41 17.27
CA ARG A 43 5.47 -19.61 17.91
C ARG A 43 6.99 -19.51 18.12
N ASP A 44 7.73 -19.14 17.07
CA ASP A 44 9.19 -19.05 17.10
C ASP A 44 9.68 -17.96 18.06
N LEU A 45 8.93 -16.85 18.18
CA LEU A 45 9.19 -15.81 19.18
C LEU A 45 9.07 -16.36 20.61
N LEU A 46 8.02 -17.13 20.89
CA LEU A 46 7.79 -17.72 22.21
C LEU A 46 8.81 -18.78 22.55
N ASP A 47 9.20 -19.60 21.56
CA ASP A 47 10.27 -20.59 21.71
C ASP A 47 11.59 -19.90 22.05
N SER A 48 11.95 -18.83 21.34
CA SER A 48 13.14 -18.04 21.64
C SER A 48 13.14 -17.49 23.07
N LEU A 49 12.00 -17.00 23.53
CA LEU A 49 11.84 -16.51 24.91
C LEU A 49 11.98 -17.63 25.93
N TYR A 50 11.39 -18.79 25.66
CA TYR A 50 11.48 -19.96 26.55
C TYR A 50 12.91 -20.48 26.67
N GLN A 51 13.69 -20.41 25.57
CA GLN A 51 15.12 -20.75 25.53
C GLN A 51 16.01 -19.65 26.14
N GLY A 52 15.45 -18.53 26.56
CA GLY A 52 16.21 -17.39 27.10
C GLY A 52 16.99 -16.60 26.04
N TYR A 53 16.61 -16.72 24.76
CA TYR A 53 17.28 -16.00 23.67
C TYR A 53 16.80 -14.55 23.59
N PRO A 54 17.66 -13.60 23.18
CA PRO A 54 17.27 -12.22 23.01
C PRO A 54 16.34 -12.09 21.80
N ILE A 55 15.25 -11.36 21.97
CA ILE A 55 14.26 -11.11 20.91
C ILE A 55 14.45 -9.75 20.22
N GLY A 56 15.59 -9.09 20.47
CA GLY A 56 15.94 -7.78 19.92
C GLY A 56 15.44 -6.62 20.77
N TYR A 57 15.76 -5.40 20.33
CA TYR A 57 15.37 -4.17 21.01
C TYR A 57 14.05 -3.65 20.47
N LEU A 58 13.31 -2.95 21.34
CA LEU A 58 12.21 -2.08 20.94
C LEU A 58 12.74 -0.64 20.89
N ILE A 59 12.16 0.19 20.04
CA ILE A 59 12.50 1.59 19.94
C ILE A 59 11.22 2.40 20.18
N ALA A 60 11.26 3.28 21.19
CA ALA A 60 10.18 4.18 21.50
C ALA A 60 10.68 5.63 21.46
N TRP A 61 9.80 6.54 21.07
CA TRP A 61 10.03 7.96 21.09
C TRP A 61 9.03 8.63 22.02
N GLN A 62 9.51 9.46 22.93
CA GLN A 62 8.63 10.30 23.73
C GLN A 62 8.03 11.39 22.85
N ASN A 63 6.69 11.46 22.81
CA ASN A 63 6.03 12.55 22.11
C ASN A 63 6.37 13.88 22.81
N PRO A 64 6.80 14.95 22.09
CA PRO A 64 7.01 16.25 22.68
C PRO A 64 5.76 16.70 23.44
N ASN A 65 5.94 17.18 24.65
CA ASN A 65 4.85 17.60 25.52
C ASN A 65 4.08 18.76 24.87
N VAL A 66 2.83 18.53 24.51
CA VAL A 66 1.91 19.60 24.15
C VAL A 66 1.48 20.29 25.46
N LYS A 67 1.59 21.61 25.55
CA LYS A 67 0.99 22.37 26.63
C LYS A 67 -0.53 22.22 26.58
N LEU A 68 -1.13 21.68 27.61
CA LEU A 68 -2.59 21.62 27.72
C LEU A 68 -3.17 23.03 27.96
N LYS A 69 -4.45 23.23 27.65
CA LYS A 69 -5.16 24.52 27.79
C LYS A 69 -5.13 25.08 29.22
N ASP A 70 -4.84 24.24 30.21
CA ASP A 70 -4.68 24.63 31.63
C ASP A 70 -3.23 24.99 32.01
N GLY A 71 -2.31 25.04 31.04
CA GLY A 71 -0.90 25.35 31.24
C GLY A 71 -0.05 24.20 31.77
N THR A 72 -0.64 23.03 32.04
CA THR A 72 0.10 21.82 32.42
C THR A 72 0.71 21.13 31.20
N LYS A 73 1.87 20.46 31.39
CA LYS A 73 2.46 19.62 30.35
C LYS A 73 1.78 18.26 30.39
N SER A 74 1.23 17.80 29.26
CA SER A 74 0.82 16.40 29.14
C SER A 74 2.05 15.52 29.27
N VAL A 75 1.96 14.48 30.11
CA VAL A 75 2.98 13.41 30.07
C VAL A 75 2.83 12.71 28.73
N GLY A 76 3.75 12.97 27.80
CA GLY A 76 3.66 12.44 26.44
C GLY A 76 3.65 10.92 26.44
N LYS A 77 2.71 10.32 25.72
CA LYS A 77 2.70 8.88 25.47
C LYS A 77 3.95 8.49 24.68
N ARG A 78 4.57 7.37 25.03
CA ARG A 78 5.65 6.80 24.24
C ARG A 78 5.08 6.17 22.97
N ILE A 79 5.60 6.55 21.83
CA ILE A 79 5.23 5.98 20.53
C ILE A 79 6.22 4.87 20.20
N LEU A 80 5.76 3.65 20.03
CA LEU A 80 6.61 2.54 19.64
C LEU A 80 6.97 2.68 18.15
N ILE A 81 8.23 2.94 17.88
CA ILE A 81 8.76 3.16 16.52
C ILE A 81 9.13 1.83 15.85
N ASP A 82 9.79 0.94 16.59
CA ASP A 82 10.12 -0.41 16.12
C ASP A 82 9.75 -1.48 17.14
N GLY A 83 9.51 -2.70 16.64
CA GLY A 83 9.13 -3.85 17.45
C GLY A 83 7.63 -4.06 17.62
N GLN A 84 6.80 -3.33 16.90
CA GLN A 84 5.33 -3.39 16.98
C GLN A 84 4.79 -4.82 16.75
N GLN A 85 5.30 -5.53 15.72
CA GLN A 85 4.87 -6.90 15.45
C GLN A 85 5.20 -7.85 16.60
N ARG A 86 6.36 -7.67 17.25
CA ARG A 86 6.76 -8.46 18.43
C ARG A 86 5.84 -8.21 19.62
N VAL A 87 5.56 -6.95 19.91
CA VAL A 87 4.65 -6.59 21.01
C VAL A 87 3.23 -7.09 20.72
N THR A 88 2.72 -6.92 19.51
CA THR A 88 1.41 -7.45 19.12
C THR A 88 1.36 -8.97 19.21
N ALA A 89 2.43 -9.67 18.81
CA ALA A 89 2.54 -11.13 18.94
C ALA A 89 2.49 -11.58 20.41
N LEU A 90 3.22 -10.88 21.30
CA LEU A 90 3.20 -11.17 22.74
C LEU A 90 1.81 -10.92 23.34
N MET A 91 1.14 -9.83 22.99
CA MET A 91 -0.23 -9.56 23.43
C MET A 91 -1.21 -10.62 22.94
N ALA A 92 -1.10 -11.05 21.69
CA ALA A 92 -1.94 -12.08 21.12
C ALA A 92 -1.75 -13.44 21.80
N ALA A 93 -0.51 -13.86 22.00
CA ALA A 93 -0.18 -15.17 22.52
C ALA A 93 -0.31 -15.26 24.06
N LEU A 94 0.17 -14.26 24.79
CA LEU A 94 0.21 -14.30 26.25
C LEU A 94 -1.09 -13.78 26.88
N LEU A 95 -1.67 -12.71 26.33
CA LEU A 95 -2.89 -12.10 26.87
C LEU A 95 -4.16 -12.58 26.18
N GLY A 96 -4.05 -13.38 25.16
CA GLY A 96 -5.21 -13.89 24.45
C GLY A 96 -5.96 -12.84 23.61
N GLN A 97 -5.34 -11.72 23.30
CA GLN A 97 -5.97 -10.66 22.51
C GLN A 97 -6.16 -11.10 21.07
N LYS A 98 -7.26 -10.69 20.47
CA LYS A 98 -7.48 -10.87 19.03
C LYS A 98 -6.69 -9.81 18.28
N VAL A 99 -6.02 -10.22 17.22
CA VAL A 99 -5.27 -9.34 16.33
C VAL A 99 -6.06 -9.08 15.04
N VAL A 100 -5.90 -7.90 14.48
CA VAL A 100 -6.48 -7.55 13.18
C VAL A 100 -5.48 -7.93 12.10
N THR A 101 -5.86 -8.83 11.19
CA THR A 101 -5.05 -9.23 10.03
C THR A 101 -5.06 -8.14 8.95
N LYS A 102 -4.20 -8.30 7.94
CA LYS A 102 -4.19 -7.44 6.75
C LYS A 102 -5.55 -7.38 6.02
N ASP A 103 -6.39 -8.42 6.20
CA ASP A 103 -7.74 -8.47 5.65
C ASP A 103 -8.79 -8.00 6.68
N TYR A 104 -8.38 -7.25 7.69
CA TYR A 104 -9.18 -6.69 8.79
C TYR A 104 -10.02 -7.72 9.58
N ARG A 105 -9.71 -9.00 9.43
CA ARG A 105 -10.35 -10.05 10.23
C ARG A 105 -9.75 -10.07 11.64
N ARG A 106 -10.60 -10.05 12.64
CA ARG A 106 -10.15 -10.27 14.02
C ARG A 106 -9.97 -11.76 14.25
N ILE A 107 -8.72 -12.20 14.28
CA ILE A 107 -8.38 -13.59 14.54
C ILE A 107 -7.75 -13.76 15.92
N ARG A 108 -7.94 -14.95 16.49
CA ARG A 108 -7.22 -15.40 17.67
C ARG A 108 -6.02 -16.23 17.23
N ILE A 109 -4.83 -15.82 17.66
CA ILE A 109 -3.62 -16.63 17.49
C ILE A 109 -3.42 -17.40 18.78
N ALA A 110 -3.71 -18.69 18.75
CA ALA A 110 -3.49 -19.58 19.86
C ALA A 110 -2.24 -20.41 19.61
N ILE A 111 -1.33 -20.38 20.57
CA ILE A 111 -0.10 -21.18 20.56
C ILE A 111 -0.23 -22.24 21.64
N ALA A 112 0.05 -23.47 21.26
CA ALA A 112 0.04 -24.64 22.14
C ALA A 112 1.44 -24.91 22.67
N PHE A 113 1.52 -25.55 23.85
CA PHE A 113 2.76 -25.98 24.48
C PHE A 113 2.65 -27.45 24.90
N HIS A 114 3.70 -28.22 24.63
CA HIS A 114 3.85 -29.60 25.07
C HIS A 114 4.80 -29.64 26.27
N PRO A 115 4.31 -29.86 27.50
CA PRO A 115 5.14 -29.76 28.72
C PRO A 115 6.31 -30.73 28.78
N LEU A 116 6.12 -32.00 28.36
CA LEU A 116 7.17 -33.01 28.36
C LEU A 116 8.24 -32.75 27.29
N GLU A 117 7.84 -32.36 26.07
CA GLU A 117 8.77 -32.08 24.98
C GLU A 117 9.32 -30.65 25.03
N LYS A 118 8.79 -29.79 25.90
CA LYS A 118 9.13 -28.38 26.04
C LYS A 118 9.10 -27.64 24.70
N ARG A 119 8.05 -27.91 23.90
CA ARG A 119 7.91 -27.50 22.50
C ARG A 119 6.63 -26.69 22.28
N PHE A 120 6.73 -25.69 21.43
CA PHE A 120 5.59 -24.87 20.98
C PHE A 120 5.09 -25.30 19.61
N GLU A 121 3.80 -25.21 19.40
CA GLU A 121 3.17 -25.38 18.09
C GLU A 121 1.98 -24.43 17.90
N VAL A 122 1.66 -24.13 16.63
CA VAL A 122 0.42 -23.43 16.31
C VAL A 122 -0.77 -24.33 16.55
N THR A 123 -1.71 -23.86 17.35
CA THR A 123 -2.89 -24.67 17.71
C THR A 123 -3.72 -25.03 16.48
N ASN A 124 -4.05 -26.30 16.38
CA ASN A 124 -4.89 -26.86 15.34
C ASN A 124 -5.93 -27.85 15.93
N PRO A 125 -6.90 -28.36 15.14
CA PRO A 125 -7.90 -29.30 15.64
C PRO A 125 -7.35 -30.61 16.20
N ALA A 126 -6.18 -31.08 15.73
CA ALA A 126 -5.54 -32.28 16.26
C ALA A 126 -4.96 -32.01 17.65
N ILE A 127 -4.21 -30.94 17.81
CA ILE A 127 -3.62 -30.50 19.07
C ILE A 127 -4.70 -30.28 20.15
N ARG A 128 -5.85 -29.72 19.79
CA ARG A 128 -6.95 -29.49 20.74
C ARG A 128 -7.56 -30.78 21.29
N LYS A 129 -7.39 -31.90 20.60
CA LYS A 129 -7.89 -33.21 21.02
C LYS A 129 -6.83 -34.05 21.74
N ASP A 130 -5.58 -33.67 21.60
CA ASP A 130 -4.46 -34.36 22.20
C ASP A 130 -4.18 -33.81 23.62
N ARG A 131 -4.33 -34.69 24.61
CA ARG A 131 -4.18 -34.34 26.03
C ARG A 131 -2.74 -34.00 26.42
N ASN A 132 -1.75 -34.36 25.60
CA ASN A 132 -0.34 -34.03 25.83
C ASN A 132 -0.05 -32.55 25.62
N TRP A 133 -0.96 -31.82 24.98
CA TRP A 133 -0.79 -30.41 24.69
C TRP A 133 -1.65 -29.52 25.59
N ILE A 134 -1.07 -28.42 26.03
CA ILE A 134 -1.84 -27.26 26.50
C ILE A 134 -2.20 -26.46 25.25
N PRO A 135 -3.47 -26.46 24.81
CA PRO A 135 -3.82 -25.98 23.47
C PRO A 135 -3.77 -24.45 23.31
N ASP A 136 -3.74 -23.70 24.40
CA ASP A 136 -3.62 -22.25 24.40
C ASP A 136 -2.88 -21.77 25.65
N ILE A 137 -1.62 -21.34 25.46
CA ILE A 137 -0.78 -20.90 26.57
C ILE A 137 -1.30 -19.65 27.28
N SER A 138 -2.17 -18.84 26.65
CA SER A 138 -2.72 -17.64 27.31
C SER A 138 -3.47 -17.96 28.59
N ALA A 139 -3.96 -19.18 28.75
CA ALA A 139 -4.61 -19.62 29.96
C ALA A 139 -3.68 -19.60 31.18
N ILE A 140 -2.36 -19.83 30.96
CA ILE A 140 -1.33 -19.86 31.99
C ILE A 140 -1.05 -18.46 32.57
N PHE A 141 -1.23 -17.42 31.75
CA PHE A 141 -0.94 -16.02 32.13
C PHE A 141 -2.15 -15.29 32.72
N ARG A 142 -3.27 -15.97 32.89
CA ARG A 142 -4.44 -15.40 33.57
C ARG A 142 -4.20 -15.22 35.06
N PRO A 143 -4.79 -14.21 35.71
CA PRO A 143 -4.61 -13.98 37.13
C PRO A 143 -5.14 -15.13 38.02
N ASP A 144 -6.13 -15.86 37.54
CA ASP A 144 -6.78 -17.00 38.23
C ASP A 144 -6.07 -18.34 37.99
N PHE A 145 -5.00 -18.38 37.18
CA PHE A 145 -4.27 -19.62 36.89
C PHE A 145 -3.53 -20.15 38.13
N ARG A 146 -3.75 -21.42 38.43
CA ARG A 146 -3.14 -22.13 39.55
C ARG A 146 -2.20 -23.21 39.04
N LEU A 147 -0.87 -22.95 39.16
CA LEU A 147 0.17 -23.80 38.60
C LEU A 147 0.10 -25.23 39.13
N ILE A 148 0.03 -25.42 40.45
CA ILE A 148 -0.02 -26.75 41.08
C ILE A 148 -1.22 -27.56 40.59
N GLN A 149 -2.39 -26.92 40.47
CA GLN A 149 -3.58 -27.59 39.99
C GLN A 149 -3.45 -28.00 38.51
N ALA A 150 -2.79 -27.17 37.68
CA ALA A 150 -2.54 -27.48 36.28
C ALA A 150 -1.57 -28.64 36.12
N VAL A 151 -0.52 -28.72 36.94
CA VAL A 151 0.44 -29.84 36.98
C VAL A 151 -0.29 -31.13 37.33
N ASN A 152 -1.02 -31.15 38.45
CA ASN A 152 -1.74 -32.35 38.89
C ASN A 152 -2.72 -32.85 37.81
N ASN A 153 -3.53 -31.96 37.25
CA ASN A 153 -4.48 -32.30 36.18
C ASN A 153 -3.77 -32.85 34.94
N TYR A 154 -2.63 -32.28 34.57
CA TYR A 154 -1.86 -32.75 33.41
C TYR A 154 -1.30 -34.14 33.65
N CYS A 155 -0.70 -34.38 34.82
CA CYS A 155 -0.10 -35.66 35.21
C CYS A 155 -1.16 -36.77 35.31
N GLU A 156 -2.29 -36.50 35.93
CA GLU A 156 -3.42 -37.43 35.97
C GLU A 156 -3.96 -37.80 34.58
N LEU A 157 -4.15 -36.83 33.72
CA LEU A 157 -4.71 -37.01 32.36
C LEU A 157 -3.79 -37.79 31.44
N ASN A 158 -2.48 -37.70 31.64
CA ASN A 158 -1.44 -38.28 30.77
C ASN A 158 -0.64 -39.42 31.44
N SER A 159 -1.02 -39.81 32.67
CA SER A 159 -0.33 -40.84 33.45
C SER A 159 1.20 -40.57 33.59
N VAL A 160 1.56 -39.32 33.87
CA VAL A 160 2.94 -38.90 34.05
C VAL A 160 3.30 -39.07 35.54
N GLU A 161 4.33 -39.85 35.84
CA GLU A 161 4.77 -40.13 37.20
C GLU A 161 5.64 -39.00 37.78
N ASN A 162 6.38 -38.27 36.92
CA ASN A 162 7.29 -37.21 37.32
C ASN A 162 6.60 -35.84 37.29
N GLU A 163 5.94 -35.51 38.39
CA GLU A 163 5.25 -34.20 38.54
C GLU A 163 6.21 -33.01 38.54
N ASP A 164 7.44 -33.20 39.07
CA ASP A 164 8.45 -32.15 39.15
C ASP A 164 8.88 -31.67 37.76
N GLU A 165 9.01 -32.58 36.81
CA GLU A 165 9.39 -32.24 35.42
C GLU A 165 8.32 -31.35 34.76
N ILE A 166 7.03 -31.65 34.97
CA ILE A 166 5.92 -30.89 34.46
C ILE A 166 5.84 -29.52 35.17
N PHE A 167 6.07 -29.52 36.50
CA PHE A 167 6.11 -28.30 37.28
C PHE A 167 7.18 -27.32 36.76
N GLU A 168 8.43 -27.80 36.64
CA GLU A 168 9.55 -27.00 36.11
C GLU A 168 9.28 -26.46 34.70
N SER A 169 8.69 -27.29 33.84
CA SER A 169 8.35 -26.93 32.47
C SER A 169 7.31 -25.81 32.42
N LEU A 170 6.24 -25.91 33.20
CA LEU A 170 5.18 -24.91 33.27
C LEU A 170 5.59 -23.65 34.05
N GLU A 171 6.45 -23.79 35.06
CA GLU A 171 7.03 -22.64 35.77
C GLU A 171 7.94 -21.84 34.84
N SER A 172 8.79 -22.51 34.05
CA SER A 172 9.63 -21.89 33.03
C SER A 172 8.79 -21.16 31.98
N LEU A 173 7.69 -21.78 31.51
CA LEU A 173 6.77 -21.15 30.59
C LEU A 173 6.12 -19.90 31.20
N LYS A 174 5.65 -19.98 32.43
CA LYS A 174 5.09 -18.82 33.14
C LYS A 174 6.13 -17.74 33.37
N GLY A 175 7.40 -18.13 33.54
CA GLY A 175 8.53 -17.24 33.77
C GLY A 175 8.92 -16.36 32.57
N ILE A 176 8.49 -16.67 31.35
CA ILE A 176 8.90 -15.93 30.14
C ILE A 176 8.52 -14.45 30.17
N VAL A 177 7.48 -14.05 30.92
CA VAL A 177 7.09 -12.66 31.08
C VAL A 177 8.07 -11.84 31.92
N ASN A 178 8.95 -12.50 32.68
CA ASN A 178 10.01 -11.88 33.45
C ASN A 178 11.30 -11.67 32.64
N ASN A 179 11.37 -12.26 31.43
CA ASN A 179 12.53 -12.08 30.57
C ASN A 179 12.70 -10.60 30.22
N PRO A 180 13.96 -10.09 30.27
CA PRO A 180 14.22 -8.71 29.93
C PRO A 180 14.09 -8.46 28.43
N ILE A 181 13.45 -7.35 28.08
CA ILE A 181 13.48 -6.81 26.74
C ILE A 181 14.15 -5.43 26.78
N GLY A 182 15.05 -5.19 25.84
CA GLY A 182 15.72 -3.91 25.70
C GLY A 182 14.80 -2.87 25.05
N LEU A 183 14.71 -1.70 25.66
CA LEU A 183 13.98 -0.55 25.15
C LEU A 183 14.95 0.61 24.92
N ILE A 184 15.07 1.05 23.66
CA ILE A 184 15.76 2.28 23.29
C ILE A 184 14.74 3.38 23.31
N GLU A 185 14.88 4.34 24.23
CA GLU A 185 14.02 5.51 24.35
C GLU A 185 14.74 6.72 23.76
N LEU A 186 14.19 7.26 22.67
CA LEU A 186 14.67 8.49 22.06
C LEU A 186 14.19 9.71 22.85
N ASN A 187 15.05 10.72 22.98
CA ASN A 187 14.74 11.91 23.75
C ASN A 187 13.57 12.71 23.16
N SER A 188 12.79 13.35 24.01
CA SER A 188 11.60 14.14 23.64
C SER A 188 11.91 15.43 22.87
N ASP A 189 13.13 15.92 22.96
CA ASP A 189 13.62 17.13 22.28
C ASP A 189 14.11 16.88 20.86
N LEU A 190 14.22 15.61 20.46
CA LEU A 190 14.54 15.26 19.08
C LEU A 190 13.43 15.66 18.13
N ASP A 191 13.83 16.27 17.02
CA ASP A 191 12.90 16.47 15.92
C ASP A 191 12.65 15.17 15.15
N ILE A 192 11.57 15.15 14.39
CA ILE A 192 11.16 13.97 13.63
C ILE A 192 12.19 13.58 12.55
N GLU A 193 12.94 14.52 12.04
CA GLU A 193 13.98 14.30 11.04
C GLU A 193 15.09 13.45 11.64
N THR A 194 15.56 13.86 12.81
CA THR A 194 16.58 13.12 13.58
C THR A 194 16.07 11.74 14.02
N VAL A 195 14.82 11.65 14.49
CA VAL A 195 14.20 10.36 14.85
C VAL A 195 14.13 9.42 13.65
N THR A 196 13.75 9.95 12.49
CA THR A 196 13.69 9.17 11.24
C THR A 196 15.08 8.71 10.80
N GLU A 197 16.09 9.59 10.88
CA GLU A 197 17.46 9.24 10.52
C GLU A 197 18.04 8.16 11.44
N ILE A 198 17.84 8.29 12.75
CA ILE A 198 18.24 7.29 13.75
C ILE A 198 17.59 5.94 13.39
N PHE A 199 16.30 5.96 13.10
CA PHE A 199 15.54 4.76 12.77
C PHE A 199 16.05 4.09 11.48
N ILE A 200 16.29 4.86 10.40
CA ILE A 200 16.84 4.35 9.13
C ILE A 200 18.20 3.68 9.37
N ARG A 201 19.07 4.30 10.15
CA ARG A 201 20.41 3.76 10.45
C ARG A 201 20.37 2.46 11.24
N ILE A 202 19.44 2.35 12.21
CA ILE A 202 19.30 1.14 13.02
C ILE A 202 18.68 0.00 12.20
N ASN A 203 17.74 0.29 11.33
CA ASN A 203 16.98 -0.71 10.56
C ASN A 203 17.46 -0.87 9.10
N SER A 204 18.67 -0.46 8.77
CA SER A 204 19.20 -0.55 7.40
C SER A 204 19.16 -1.97 6.77
N ALA A 205 18.90 -3.00 7.56
CA ALA A 205 18.71 -4.38 7.12
C ALA A 205 17.26 -4.90 7.25
N GLY A 206 16.29 -4.07 7.68
CA GLY A 206 14.90 -4.44 7.92
C GLY A 206 13.88 -3.58 7.16
N SER A 207 12.60 -3.83 7.38
CA SER A 207 11.52 -3.03 6.79
C SER A 207 11.45 -1.65 7.46
N VAL A 208 11.96 -0.64 6.78
CA VAL A 208 12.00 0.76 7.25
C VAL A 208 10.58 1.32 7.37
N LEU A 209 10.26 1.96 8.51
CA LEU A 209 9.02 2.76 8.63
C LEU A 209 9.05 3.93 7.64
N SER A 210 7.95 4.10 6.93
CA SER A 210 7.80 5.23 6.02
C SER A 210 7.42 6.51 6.77
N GLN A 211 7.60 7.67 6.12
CA GLN A 211 7.11 8.95 6.66
C GLN A 211 5.58 8.94 6.85
N ALA A 212 4.87 8.16 6.04
CA ALA A 212 3.43 7.96 6.21
C ALA A 212 3.10 7.21 7.52
N ASP A 213 3.91 6.19 7.88
CA ASP A 213 3.75 5.48 9.15
C ASP A 213 3.92 6.44 10.34
N PHE A 214 4.92 7.34 10.28
CA PHE A 214 5.11 8.37 11.29
C PHE A 214 3.94 9.34 11.36
N ALA A 215 3.44 9.81 10.20
CA ALA A 215 2.28 10.67 10.16
C ALA A 215 1.05 9.99 10.80
N MET A 216 0.78 8.73 10.43
CA MET A 216 -0.32 7.96 11.00
C MET A 216 -0.17 7.76 12.52
N SER A 217 1.05 7.51 13.02
CA SER A 217 1.32 7.42 14.45
C SER A 217 1.05 8.75 15.15
N LYS A 218 1.55 9.84 14.58
CA LYS A 218 1.36 11.19 15.13
C LYS A 218 -0.11 11.58 15.19
N ILE A 219 -0.86 11.25 14.11
CA ILE A 219 -2.29 11.47 14.06
C ILE A 219 -2.99 10.66 15.16
N SER A 220 -2.68 9.36 15.30
CA SER A 220 -3.39 8.47 16.22
C SER A 220 -3.29 8.85 17.70
N VAL A 221 -2.17 9.40 18.14
CA VAL A 221 -1.96 9.75 19.55
C VAL A 221 -2.52 11.13 19.91
N ASN A 222 -2.99 11.89 18.96
CA ASN A 222 -3.58 13.20 19.19
C ASN A 222 -5.08 13.08 19.50
N GLU A 223 -5.44 13.07 20.78
CA GLU A 223 -6.83 13.04 21.22
C GLU A 223 -7.51 14.43 21.15
N THR A 224 -6.73 15.49 21.31
CA THR A 224 -7.22 16.88 21.38
C THR A 224 -7.93 17.30 20.09
N TYR A 225 -7.37 16.94 18.93
CA TYR A 225 -7.90 17.31 17.61
C TYR A 225 -8.65 16.16 16.92
N GLY A 226 -9.04 15.11 17.68
CA GLY A 226 -9.78 13.97 17.15
C GLY A 226 -8.97 13.08 16.19
N GLY A 227 -7.67 13.02 16.41
CA GLY A 227 -6.73 12.31 15.53
C GLY A 227 -7.02 10.82 15.41
N ASN A 228 -7.51 10.16 16.47
CA ASN A 228 -7.86 8.74 16.38
C ASN A 228 -8.95 8.47 15.32
N ASN A 229 -10.04 9.25 15.31
CA ASN A 229 -11.09 9.11 14.32
C ASN A 229 -10.62 9.50 12.91
N LEU A 230 -9.79 10.55 12.78
CA LEU A 230 -9.19 10.94 11.50
C LEU A 230 -8.32 9.80 10.93
N ARG A 231 -7.52 9.18 11.77
CA ARG A 231 -6.69 8.05 11.38
C ARG A 231 -7.53 6.84 10.95
N LYS A 232 -8.56 6.47 11.74
CA LYS A 232 -9.51 5.40 11.36
C LYS A 232 -10.19 5.72 10.02
N ALA A 233 -10.54 6.97 9.77
CA ALA A 233 -11.14 7.39 8.51
C ALA A 233 -10.22 7.14 7.32
N ILE A 234 -8.93 7.49 7.43
CA ILE A 234 -7.94 7.25 6.38
C ILE A 234 -7.81 5.75 6.11
N ASP A 235 -7.66 4.96 7.14
CA ASP A 235 -7.40 3.54 7.06
C ASP A 235 -8.62 2.75 6.54
N TYR A 236 -9.79 3.01 7.11
CA TYR A 236 -11.03 2.34 6.72
C TYR A 236 -11.48 2.72 5.30
N PHE A 237 -11.28 3.97 4.89
CA PHE A 237 -11.55 4.37 3.51
C PHE A 237 -10.70 3.58 2.53
N CYS A 238 -9.39 3.54 2.73
CA CYS A 238 -8.47 2.83 1.85
C CYS A 238 -8.76 1.32 1.82
N HIS A 239 -9.16 0.75 2.98
CA HIS A 239 -9.56 -0.65 3.02
C HIS A 239 -10.85 -0.92 2.25
N LEU A 240 -11.88 -0.11 2.47
CA LEU A 240 -13.17 -0.28 1.79
C LEU A 240 -13.10 0.01 0.29
N ALA A 241 -12.17 0.85 -0.17
CA ALA A 241 -11.91 1.04 -1.59
C ALA A 241 -11.43 -0.24 -2.28
N ILE A 242 -10.64 -1.06 -1.57
CA ILE A 242 -10.13 -2.35 -2.08
C ILE A 242 -11.11 -3.49 -1.85
N ALA A 243 -11.83 -3.47 -0.73
CA ALA A 243 -12.65 -4.59 -0.25
C ALA A 243 -14.01 -4.10 0.30
N PRO A 244 -14.92 -3.68 -0.58
CA PRO A 244 -16.23 -3.13 -0.22
C PRO A 244 -17.10 -4.06 0.64
N GLU A 245 -16.89 -5.37 0.51
CA GLU A 245 -17.61 -6.41 1.26
C GLU A 245 -17.43 -6.31 2.78
N PHE A 246 -16.36 -5.65 3.24
CA PHE A 246 -16.10 -5.44 4.67
C PHE A 246 -16.90 -4.30 5.29
N TYR A 247 -17.68 -3.55 4.51
CA TYR A 247 -18.46 -2.42 5.04
C TYR A 247 -19.39 -2.82 6.20
N GLN A 248 -20.10 -3.92 6.08
CA GLN A 248 -20.99 -4.41 7.15
C GLN A 248 -20.21 -4.89 8.38
N GLN A 249 -19.11 -5.61 8.14
CA GLN A 249 -18.25 -6.08 9.24
C GLN A 249 -17.66 -4.91 10.03
N LEU A 250 -17.30 -3.82 9.35
CA LEU A 250 -16.79 -2.61 10.02
C LEU A 250 -17.84 -2.00 10.95
N GLN A 251 -19.12 -2.01 10.56
CA GLN A 251 -20.23 -1.54 11.40
C GLN A 251 -20.34 -2.33 12.71
N GLU A 252 -20.10 -3.64 12.64
CA GLU A 252 -20.19 -4.53 13.81
C GLU A 252 -18.96 -4.42 14.73
N VAL A 253 -17.80 -4.13 14.15
CA VAL A 253 -16.51 -4.15 14.85
C VAL A 253 -16.19 -2.84 15.53
N ASP A 254 -16.57 -1.71 14.94
CA ASP A 254 -16.27 -0.36 15.45
C ASP A 254 -17.52 0.52 15.47
N GLU A 255 -18.45 0.17 16.36
CA GLU A 255 -19.72 0.87 16.51
C GLU A 255 -19.56 2.37 16.85
N GLU A 256 -18.49 2.74 17.56
CA GLU A 256 -18.19 4.13 17.91
C GLU A 256 -17.83 4.94 16.65
N PHE A 257 -16.97 4.40 15.79
CA PHE A 257 -16.59 5.06 14.54
C PHE A 257 -17.77 5.22 13.58
N THR A 258 -18.70 4.26 13.56
CA THR A 258 -19.87 4.32 12.67
C THR A 258 -20.81 5.50 12.96
N ARG A 259 -20.69 6.11 14.14
CA ARG A 259 -21.46 7.32 14.52
C ARG A 259 -20.79 8.61 14.07
N THR A 260 -19.59 8.55 13.49
CA THR A 260 -18.87 9.73 13.02
C THR A 260 -19.31 10.17 11.62
N ASP A 261 -19.13 11.45 11.29
CA ASP A 261 -19.35 11.99 9.94
C ASP A 261 -18.46 11.28 8.90
N TYR A 262 -17.31 10.79 9.29
CA TYR A 262 -16.40 10.07 8.39
C TYR A 262 -17.05 8.82 7.82
N PHE A 263 -17.69 8.03 8.66
CA PHE A 263 -18.34 6.80 8.22
C PHE A 263 -19.50 7.09 7.25
N GLY A 264 -20.31 8.12 7.54
CA GLY A 264 -21.37 8.54 6.64
C GLY A 264 -20.84 8.91 5.24
N ARG A 265 -19.71 9.61 5.18
CA ARG A 265 -19.09 10.05 3.92
C ARG A 265 -18.44 8.94 3.10
N MET A 266 -18.10 7.81 3.70
CA MET A 266 -17.56 6.64 2.96
C MET A 266 -18.63 5.60 2.63
N SER A 267 -19.91 5.87 2.93
CA SER A 267 -21.01 4.91 2.73
C SER A 267 -21.22 4.49 1.27
N TRP A 268 -20.78 5.28 0.31
CA TRP A 268 -20.85 4.96 -1.12
C TRP A 268 -19.88 3.83 -1.52
N LEU A 269 -18.80 3.61 -0.75
CA LEU A 269 -17.83 2.54 -1.01
C LEU A 269 -18.44 1.14 -0.91
N LYS A 270 -19.53 0.95 -0.16
CA LYS A 270 -20.20 -0.36 -0.05
C LYS A 270 -20.65 -0.94 -1.41
N ASN A 271 -20.80 -0.10 -2.42
CA ASN A 271 -21.23 -0.46 -3.77
C ASN A 271 -20.14 -0.14 -4.81
N GLU A 272 -18.92 0.19 -4.38
CA GLU A 272 -17.83 0.50 -5.28
C GLU A 272 -17.21 -0.78 -5.85
N ASN A 273 -16.96 -0.80 -7.15
CA ASN A 273 -16.42 -1.97 -7.88
C ASN A 273 -15.35 -1.53 -8.89
N ASP A 274 -14.84 -0.29 -8.80
CA ASP A 274 -13.85 0.22 -9.73
C ASP A 274 -12.44 0.07 -9.16
N ASP A 275 -11.70 -0.94 -9.62
CA ASP A 275 -10.33 -1.26 -9.18
C ASP A 275 -9.25 -0.44 -9.89
N LEU A 276 -9.60 0.67 -10.57
CA LEU A 276 -8.61 1.47 -11.30
C LEU A 276 -7.67 2.24 -10.37
N TYR A 277 -8.18 2.65 -9.21
CA TYR A 277 -7.41 3.34 -8.18
C TYR A 277 -7.79 2.84 -6.79
N ASP A 278 -6.96 1.94 -6.27
CA ASP A 278 -7.05 1.40 -4.92
C ASP A 278 -5.99 2.08 -4.03
N PRO A 279 -6.34 3.19 -3.37
CA PRO A 279 -5.36 3.96 -2.60
C PRO A 279 -4.97 3.25 -1.31
N SER A 280 -3.67 3.26 -0.99
CA SER A 280 -3.19 3.00 0.36
C SER A 280 -3.34 4.23 1.25
N TYR A 281 -3.21 4.07 2.58
CA TYR A 281 -3.17 5.22 3.50
C TYR A 281 -2.02 6.19 3.17
N THR A 282 -0.91 5.69 2.64
CA THR A 282 0.20 6.53 2.16
C THR A 282 -0.22 7.41 0.99
N ASP A 283 -0.98 6.85 0.06
CA ASP A 283 -1.50 7.59 -1.10
C ASP A 283 -2.49 8.66 -0.66
N MET A 284 -3.42 8.30 0.20
CA MET A 284 -4.42 9.23 0.73
C MET A 284 -3.77 10.38 1.53
N LEU A 285 -2.83 10.07 2.42
CA LEU A 285 -2.06 11.09 3.15
C LEU A 285 -1.31 12.01 2.19
N ARG A 286 -0.65 11.44 1.19
CA ARG A 286 0.12 12.20 0.20
C ARG A 286 -0.77 13.15 -0.59
N VAL A 287 -1.93 12.67 -1.05
CA VAL A 287 -2.89 13.51 -1.78
C VAL A 287 -3.50 14.59 -0.88
N ALA A 288 -4.01 14.22 0.29
CA ALA A 288 -4.63 15.14 1.23
C ALA A 288 -3.65 16.23 1.70
N PHE A 289 -2.43 15.84 2.04
CA PHE A 289 -1.38 16.75 2.47
C PHE A 289 -0.96 17.69 1.34
N THR A 290 -0.55 17.14 0.19
CA THR A 290 0.02 17.94 -0.89
C THR A 290 -0.98 18.96 -1.43
N SER A 291 -2.25 18.56 -1.61
CA SER A 291 -3.30 19.45 -2.13
C SER A 291 -3.61 20.62 -1.18
N LYS A 292 -3.59 20.41 0.15
CA LYS A 292 -3.98 21.45 1.12
C LYS A 292 -2.80 22.26 1.63
N PHE A 293 -1.67 21.62 1.89
CA PHE A 293 -0.50 22.31 2.46
C PHE A 293 0.46 22.88 1.41
N LYS A 294 0.26 22.52 0.12
CA LYS A 294 1.13 22.95 -1.00
C LYS A 294 2.58 22.54 -0.79
N ARG A 295 2.76 21.37 -0.19
CA ARG A 295 4.04 20.73 0.13
C ARG A 295 3.99 19.27 -0.28
N GLY A 296 5.10 18.74 -0.80
CA GLY A 296 5.16 17.38 -1.32
C GLY A 296 5.82 16.36 -0.40
N ARG A 297 6.49 16.80 0.67
CA ARG A 297 7.27 15.93 1.54
C ARG A 297 6.47 15.54 2.78
N LEU A 298 6.14 14.27 2.95
CA LEU A 298 5.38 13.78 4.11
C LEU A 298 6.10 14.03 5.45
N GLN A 299 7.42 14.18 5.44
CA GLN A 299 8.19 14.62 6.59
C GLN A 299 7.72 15.99 7.11
N ASP A 300 7.39 16.92 6.21
CA ASP A 300 6.86 18.24 6.58
C ASP A 300 5.49 18.10 7.28
N LEU A 301 4.65 17.14 6.86
CA LEU A 301 3.38 16.87 7.53
C LEU A 301 3.59 16.49 8.99
N VAL A 302 4.51 15.58 9.27
CA VAL A 302 4.79 15.14 10.66
C VAL A 302 5.27 16.31 11.51
N ALA A 303 6.16 17.16 10.96
CA ALA A 303 6.64 18.35 11.64
C ALA A 303 5.50 19.34 11.95
N LEU A 304 4.64 19.61 10.97
CA LEU A 304 3.48 20.51 11.12
C LEU A 304 2.46 19.99 12.15
N LEU A 305 2.15 18.70 12.13
CA LEU A 305 1.27 18.06 13.11
C LEU A 305 1.88 18.08 14.53
N SER A 306 3.20 18.24 14.64
CA SER A 306 3.89 18.46 15.91
C SER A 306 3.89 19.91 16.33
N GLY A 307 3.38 20.85 15.52
CA GLY A 307 3.36 22.28 15.80
C GLY A 307 4.59 23.04 15.34
N ARG A 308 5.47 22.45 14.50
CA ARG A 308 6.70 23.11 14.07
C ARG A 308 6.43 24.29 13.15
N ASN A 309 6.88 25.47 13.54
CA ASN A 309 6.96 26.64 12.70
C ASN A 309 8.24 26.56 11.86
N PHE A 310 8.12 26.57 10.53
CA PHE A 310 9.30 26.49 9.63
C PHE A 310 10.10 27.78 9.54
N GLU A 311 9.53 28.92 9.95
CA GLU A 311 10.20 30.22 9.94
C GLU A 311 10.99 30.45 11.22
N THR A 312 10.30 30.31 12.38
CA THR A 312 10.92 30.52 13.70
C THR A 312 11.69 29.30 14.21
N ARG A 313 11.39 28.12 13.68
CA ARG A 313 11.86 26.81 14.12
C ARG A 313 11.40 26.43 15.54
N GLU A 314 10.42 27.11 16.08
CA GLU A 314 9.80 26.83 17.37
C GLU A 314 8.57 25.95 17.21
N PHE A 315 8.07 25.43 18.34
CA PHE A 315 6.85 24.62 18.36
C PHE A 315 5.72 25.46 18.93
N GLU A 316 4.65 25.61 18.13
CA GLU A 316 3.48 26.42 18.42
C GLU A 316 2.21 25.55 18.31
N GLU A 317 1.34 25.64 19.34
CA GLU A 317 0.11 24.84 19.37
C GLU A 317 -0.85 25.21 18.23
N GLU A 318 -0.93 26.50 17.89
CA GLU A 318 -1.76 27.01 16.80
C GLU A 318 -1.40 26.37 15.45
N ILE A 319 -0.12 26.07 15.21
CA ILE A 319 0.32 25.40 13.98
C ILE A 319 -0.16 23.95 13.98
N SER A 320 -0.10 23.26 15.13
CA SER A 320 -0.61 21.90 15.25
C SER A 320 -2.12 21.87 14.99
N GLU A 321 -2.90 22.73 15.67
CA GLU A 321 -4.36 22.85 15.50
C GLU A 321 -4.74 23.08 14.03
N ARG A 322 -4.16 24.12 13.42
CA ARG A 322 -4.39 24.46 12.01
C ARG A 322 -4.00 23.31 11.08
N SER A 323 -2.92 22.59 11.38
CA SER A 323 -2.46 21.49 10.56
C SER A 323 -3.40 20.29 10.62
N PHE A 324 -3.96 19.98 11.78
CA PHE A 324 -4.99 18.95 11.90
C PHE A 324 -6.26 19.33 11.15
N ASP A 325 -6.70 20.57 11.21
CA ASP A 325 -7.89 21.04 10.46
C ASP A 325 -7.68 20.99 8.94
N LEU A 326 -6.52 21.42 8.46
CA LEU A 326 -6.17 21.33 7.05
C LEU A 326 -6.08 19.87 6.58
N LEU A 327 -5.46 18.99 7.36
CA LEU A 327 -5.38 17.57 7.03
C LEU A 327 -6.76 16.93 7.00
N LYS A 328 -7.60 17.22 7.99
CA LYS A 328 -9.00 16.77 8.03
C LYS A 328 -9.75 17.20 6.77
N THR A 329 -9.61 18.46 6.39
CA THR A 329 -10.22 18.99 5.15
C THR A 329 -9.71 18.25 3.92
N GLY A 330 -8.41 18.01 3.81
CA GLY A 330 -7.81 17.26 2.70
C GLY A 330 -8.30 15.81 2.63
N VAL A 331 -8.41 15.16 3.77
CA VAL A 331 -8.96 13.79 3.89
C VAL A 331 -10.43 13.77 3.45
N MET A 332 -11.23 14.75 3.88
CA MET A 332 -12.64 14.85 3.51
C MET A 332 -12.83 15.13 2.01
N ASP A 333 -11.97 15.95 1.41
CA ASP A 333 -11.99 16.21 -0.03
C ASP A 333 -11.58 14.97 -0.83
N PHE A 334 -10.61 14.22 -0.35
CA PHE A 334 -10.21 12.94 -0.94
C PHE A 334 -11.35 11.92 -0.92
N MET A 335 -12.03 11.77 0.23
CA MET A 335 -13.12 10.82 0.44
C MET A 335 -14.43 11.22 -0.27
N ASN A 336 -14.52 12.44 -0.76
CA ASN A 336 -15.74 12.92 -1.38
C ASN A 336 -16.08 12.12 -2.63
N GLU A 337 -17.24 11.47 -2.67
CA GLU A 337 -17.70 10.61 -3.75
C GLU A 337 -17.62 11.29 -5.13
N ASN A 338 -18.09 12.54 -5.22
CA ASN A 338 -18.04 13.28 -6.48
C ASN A 338 -16.61 13.56 -6.95
N ASN A 339 -15.70 13.90 -6.02
CA ASN A 339 -14.31 14.14 -6.36
C ASN A 339 -13.65 12.86 -6.85
N PHE A 340 -13.81 11.80 -6.10
CA PHE A 340 -13.20 10.51 -6.40
C PHE A 340 -13.70 9.96 -7.73
N LYS A 341 -15.02 9.85 -7.91
CA LYS A 341 -15.63 9.33 -9.14
C LYS A 341 -15.31 10.19 -10.37
N LYS A 342 -15.36 11.52 -10.27
CA LYS A 342 -14.96 12.40 -11.38
C LYS A 342 -13.49 12.23 -11.73
N PHE A 343 -12.63 12.10 -10.74
CA PHE A 343 -11.21 11.83 -10.97
C PHE A 343 -11.01 10.50 -11.71
N ILE A 344 -11.65 9.41 -11.27
CA ILE A 344 -11.61 8.12 -11.99
C ILE A 344 -12.10 8.25 -13.43
N MET A 345 -13.18 9.02 -13.66
CA MET A 345 -13.68 9.28 -15.02
C MET A 345 -12.63 10.00 -15.90
N ILE A 346 -11.82 10.89 -15.33
CA ILE A 346 -10.72 11.55 -16.05
C ILE A 346 -9.68 10.51 -16.49
N LEU A 347 -9.26 9.60 -15.61
CA LEU A 347 -8.32 8.53 -15.95
C LEU A 347 -8.89 7.62 -17.05
N ARG A 348 -10.15 7.22 -16.94
CA ARG A 348 -10.85 6.42 -17.96
C ARG A 348 -10.96 7.16 -19.29
N SER A 349 -11.18 8.47 -19.26
CA SER A 349 -11.23 9.31 -20.47
C SER A 349 -9.88 9.44 -21.18
N ALA A 350 -8.79 9.14 -20.49
CA ALA A 350 -7.45 9.01 -21.07
C ALA A 350 -7.19 7.63 -21.72
N GLY A 351 -8.11 6.68 -21.54
CA GLY A 351 -8.01 5.32 -22.06
C GLY A 351 -7.49 4.28 -21.05
N PHE A 352 -7.22 4.66 -19.81
CA PHE A 352 -6.82 3.73 -18.77
C PHE A 352 -8.07 3.14 -18.12
N ILE A 353 -8.31 1.86 -18.37
CA ILE A 353 -9.54 1.16 -17.98
C ILE A 353 -9.32 0.03 -16.99
N ASP A 354 -8.07 -0.36 -16.77
CA ASP A 354 -7.66 -1.45 -15.89
C ASP A 354 -6.41 -1.03 -15.12
N SER A 355 -6.32 -1.40 -13.83
CA SER A 355 -5.19 -1.03 -12.95
C SER A 355 -3.85 -1.58 -13.45
N SER A 356 -3.84 -2.70 -14.16
CA SER A 356 -2.61 -3.26 -14.76
C SER A 356 -1.95 -2.35 -15.79
N MET A 357 -2.70 -1.41 -16.37
CA MET A 357 -2.19 -0.39 -17.29
C MET A 357 -1.43 0.73 -16.57
N ILE A 358 -1.54 0.85 -15.24
CA ILE A 358 -0.95 1.94 -14.47
C ILE A 358 0.06 1.39 -13.47
N ARG A 359 1.35 1.60 -13.74
CA ARG A 359 2.44 1.14 -12.85
C ARG A 359 2.91 2.18 -11.86
N SER A 360 2.61 3.44 -12.11
CA SER A 360 3.05 4.55 -11.26
C SER A 360 1.91 5.07 -10.39
N GLN A 361 1.83 4.55 -9.18
CA GLN A 361 0.89 5.07 -8.17
C GLN A 361 1.11 6.56 -7.90
N ASN A 362 2.36 7.02 -7.93
CA ASN A 362 2.68 8.43 -7.77
C ASN A 362 2.10 9.31 -8.89
N SER A 363 2.01 8.80 -10.12
CA SER A 363 1.37 9.54 -11.22
C SER A 363 -0.14 9.69 -11.00
N ILE A 364 -0.82 8.67 -10.47
CA ILE A 364 -2.23 8.76 -10.08
C ILE A 364 -2.39 9.77 -8.94
N ASN A 365 -1.57 9.63 -7.89
CA ASN A 365 -1.64 10.50 -6.72
C ASN A 365 -1.48 11.98 -7.10
N PHE A 366 -0.48 12.31 -7.92
CA PHE A 366 -0.29 13.70 -8.33
C PHE A 366 -1.41 14.20 -9.27
N ALA A 367 -1.95 13.36 -10.13
CA ALA A 367 -3.10 13.72 -10.95
C ALA A 367 -4.32 14.05 -10.08
N TYR A 368 -4.53 13.32 -8.97
CA TYR A 368 -5.62 13.62 -8.03
C TYR A 368 -5.33 14.90 -7.22
N ILE A 369 -4.09 15.10 -6.78
CA ILE A 369 -3.65 16.37 -6.15
C ILE A 369 -3.96 17.55 -7.07
N MET A 370 -3.57 17.45 -8.33
CA MET A 370 -3.79 18.49 -9.32
C MET A 370 -5.30 18.77 -9.54
N TYR A 371 -6.11 17.69 -9.63
CA TYR A 371 -7.56 17.80 -9.75
C TYR A 371 -8.17 18.59 -8.58
N LEU A 372 -7.83 18.22 -7.33
CA LEU A 372 -8.33 18.88 -6.13
C LEU A 372 -7.85 20.34 -6.06
N THR A 373 -6.59 20.58 -6.39
CA THR A 373 -5.99 21.93 -6.37
C THR A 373 -6.67 22.87 -7.40
N LEU A 374 -6.83 22.42 -8.64
CA LEU A 374 -7.48 23.24 -9.67
C LEU A 374 -8.94 23.51 -9.36
N ARG A 375 -9.65 22.58 -8.72
CA ARG A 375 -11.01 22.81 -8.20
C ARG A 375 -11.03 23.88 -7.11
N GLU A 376 -10.09 23.85 -6.18
CA GLU A 376 -9.96 24.86 -5.12
C GLU A 376 -9.65 26.25 -5.70
N MET A 377 -8.92 26.29 -6.81
CA MET A 377 -8.64 27.51 -7.57
C MET A 377 -9.82 27.99 -8.43
N ASN A 378 -10.97 27.30 -8.39
CA ASN A 378 -12.18 27.59 -9.16
C ASN A 378 -11.96 27.61 -10.69
N CYS A 379 -11.08 26.75 -11.21
CA CYS A 379 -10.93 26.57 -12.65
C CYS A 379 -12.19 25.93 -13.27
N ASP A 380 -12.40 26.16 -14.57
CA ASP A 380 -13.50 25.52 -15.30
C ASP A 380 -13.38 23.99 -15.31
N GLN A 381 -14.49 23.27 -15.18
CA GLN A 381 -14.50 21.82 -15.07
C GLN A 381 -13.90 21.13 -16.31
N ALA A 382 -14.24 21.60 -17.52
CA ALA A 382 -13.71 21.03 -18.76
C ALA A 382 -12.21 21.28 -18.90
N GLU A 383 -11.73 22.42 -18.42
CA GLU A 383 -10.30 22.74 -18.36
C GLU A 383 -9.57 21.83 -17.37
N ILE A 384 -10.11 21.65 -16.16
CA ILE A 384 -9.56 20.72 -15.15
C ILE A 384 -9.41 19.32 -15.76
N GLU A 385 -10.47 18.80 -16.37
CA GLU A 385 -10.46 17.46 -16.96
C GLU A 385 -9.39 17.32 -18.06
N SER A 386 -9.26 18.34 -18.90
CA SER A 386 -8.25 18.37 -19.97
C SER A 386 -6.82 18.41 -19.42
N LEU A 387 -6.55 19.31 -18.47
CA LEU A 387 -5.21 19.50 -17.89
C LEU A 387 -4.78 18.28 -17.08
N VAL A 388 -5.65 17.75 -16.22
CA VAL A 388 -5.35 16.58 -15.38
C VAL A 388 -5.10 15.34 -16.24
N ARG A 389 -5.94 15.10 -17.26
CA ARG A 389 -5.76 13.99 -18.20
C ARG A 389 -4.41 14.07 -18.92
N LYS A 390 -4.06 15.22 -19.47
CA LYS A 390 -2.79 15.43 -20.17
C LYS A 390 -1.60 15.27 -19.23
N TRP A 391 -1.68 15.83 -18.03
CA TRP A 391 -0.62 15.72 -17.03
C TRP A 391 -0.39 14.28 -16.58
N PHE A 392 -1.47 13.53 -16.38
CA PHE A 392 -1.38 12.12 -16.03
C PHE A 392 -0.63 11.32 -17.10
N VAL A 393 -1.00 11.45 -18.37
CA VAL A 393 -0.31 10.79 -19.49
C VAL A 393 1.15 11.23 -19.59
N LEU A 394 1.43 12.53 -19.51
CA LEU A 394 2.79 13.08 -19.50
C LEU A 394 3.62 12.45 -18.38
N SER A 395 3.09 12.41 -17.16
CA SER A 395 3.82 11.91 -16.00
C SER A 395 4.20 10.43 -16.12
N ILE A 396 3.39 9.64 -16.83
CA ILE A 396 3.71 8.24 -17.15
C ILE A 396 4.79 8.16 -18.24
N LEU A 397 4.63 8.89 -19.34
CA LEU A 397 5.56 8.87 -20.47
C LEU A 397 6.97 9.35 -20.09
N THR A 398 7.06 10.37 -19.25
CA THR A 398 8.34 10.96 -18.84
C THR A 398 8.90 10.35 -17.56
N SER A 399 8.18 9.41 -16.95
CA SER A 399 8.54 8.83 -15.64
C SER A 399 8.77 9.89 -14.56
N ARG A 400 8.00 11.00 -14.58
CA ARG A 400 8.21 12.21 -13.80
C ARG A 400 8.35 11.98 -12.30
N TYR A 401 7.62 11.01 -11.76
CA TYR A 401 7.56 10.74 -10.32
C TYR A 401 8.27 9.44 -9.91
N SER A 402 9.26 8.97 -10.67
CA SER A 402 9.92 7.69 -10.42
C SER A 402 11.15 7.77 -9.52
N SER A 403 11.96 8.82 -9.62
CA SER A 403 13.25 8.89 -8.90
C SER A 403 13.17 9.57 -7.54
N SER A 404 12.48 10.70 -7.45
CA SER A 404 12.36 11.51 -6.23
C SER A 404 10.96 12.10 -6.09
N PRO A 405 9.93 11.24 -5.89
CA PRO A 405 8.54 11.67 -6.02
C PRO A 405 8.16 12.83 -5.11
N GLU A 406 8.58 12.80 -3.85
CA GLU A 406 8.22 13.85 -2.88
C GLU A 406 8.81 15.21 -3.23
N SER A 407 10.06 15.26 -3.71
CA SER A 407 10.69 16.51 -4.13
C SER A 407 10.06 17.06 -5.41
N THR A 408 9.67 16.17 -6.33
CA THR A 408 8.99 16.57 -7.56
C THR A 408 7.55 17.02 -7.26
N PHE A 409 6.85 16.36 -6.35
CA PHE A 409 5.53 16.79 -5.86
C PHE A 409 5.61 18.20 -5.25
N ASP A 410 6.62 18.43 -4.38
CA ASP A 410 6.84 19.72 -3.73
C ASP A 410 7.09 20.84 -4.74
N TYR A 411 7.91 20.56 -5.74
CA TYR A 411 8.17 21.50 -6.83
C TYR A 411 6.93 21.79 -7.66
N ASP A 412 6.27 20.75 -8.16
CA ASP A 412 5.14 20.88 -9.07
C ASP A 412 3.92 21.55 -8.40
N ILE A 413 3.58 21.18 -7.15
CA ILE A 413 2.44 21.77 -6.47
C ILE A 413 2.63 23.26 -6.18
N ARG A 414 3.83 23.67 -5.77
CA ARG A 414 4.14 25.09 -5.56
C ARG A 414 4.03 25.87 -6.85
N ARG A 415 4.59 25.35 -7.94
CA ARG A 415 4.54 26.01 -9.24
C ARG A 415 3.14 26.09 -9.83
N ILE A 416 2.33 25.06 -9.68
CA ILE A 416 0.91 25.09 -10.07
C ILE A 416 0.18 26.17 -9.28
N HIS A 417 0.49 26.31 -7.99
CA HIS A 417 -0.17 27.31 -7.15
C HIS A 417 0.26 28.74 -7.47
N GLU A 418 1.55 28.96 -7.77
CA GLU A 418 2.10 30.26 -8.13
C GLU A 418 1.70 30.71 -9.54
N ASN A 419 1.76 29.81 -10.51
CA ASN A 419 1.67 30.14 -11.95
C ASN A 419 0.48 29.47 -12.68
N GLY A 420 -0.28 28.63 -11.99
CA GLY A 420 -1.48 27.98 -12.52
C GLY A 420 -1.23 27.28 -13.87
N LYS A 421 -2.14 27.51 -14.80
CA LYS A 421 -2.14 26.91 -16.13
C LYS A 421 -0.87 27.18 -16.92
N SER A 422 -0.27 28.35 -16.80
CA SER A 422 0.95 28.72 -17.53
C SER A 422 2.11 27.78 -17.22
N PHE A 423 2.30 27.38 -15.94
CA PHE A 423 3.30 26.39 -15.58
C PHE A 423 3.00 25.02 -16.22
N ILE A 424 1.75 24.58 -16.17
CA ILE A 424 1.32 23.29 -16.72
C ILE A 424 1.60 23.23 -18.23
N GLU A 425 1.24 24.27 -18.99
CA GLU A 425 1.47 24.35 -20.43
C GLU A 425 2.96 24.40 -20.77
N ASN A 426 3.75 25.12 -19.98
CA ASN A 426 5.21 25.14 -20.16
C ASN A 426 5.85 23.77 -19.96
N VAL A 427 5.38 23.01 -18.95
CA VAL A 427 5.86 21.63 -18.73
C VAL A 427 5.49 20.73 -19.91
N PHE A 428 4.27 20.84 -20.45
CA PHE A 428 3.88 20.07 -21.64
C PHE A 428 4.79 20.35 -22.83
N SER A 429 5.04 21.62 -23.10
CA SER A 429 5.88 22.02 -24.25
C SER A 429 7.35 21.60 -24.09
N ALA A 430 7.86 21.63 -22.86
CA ALA A 430 9.24 21.25 -22.59
C ALA A 430 9.46 19.74 -22.61
N GLU A 431 8.60 18.98 -21.92
CA GLU A 431 8.76 17.54 -21.73
C GLU A 431 8.34 16.72 -22.96
N LEU A 432 7.30 17.15 -23.68
CA LEU A 432 6.77 16.50 -24.88
C LEU A 432 7.16 17.25 -26.14
N SER A 433 8.41 17.69 -26.21
CA SER A 433 8.99 18.37 -27.37
C SER A 433 9.13 17.43 -28.59
N ASP A 434 9.40 17.97 -29.77
CA ASP A 434 9.67 17.19 -30.97
C ASP A 434 10.80 16.17 -30.74
N ALA A 435 11.84 16.54 -30.01
CA ALA A 435 12.92 15.65 -29.64
C ALA A 435 12.45 14.44 -28.79
N PHE A 436 11.47 14.65 -27.91
CA PHE A 436 10.85 13.54 -27.19
C PHE A 436 10.15 12.57 -28.14
N TRP A 437 9.33 13.07 -29.05
CA TRP A 437 8.55 12.24 -29.95
C TRP A 437 9.41 11.53 -30.99
N GLU A 438 10.42 12.22 -31.55
CA GLU A 438 11.24 11.70 -32.64
C GLU A 438 12.38 10.79 -32.15
N VAL A 439 12.90 11.01 -30.94
CA VAL A 439 14.07 10.30 -30.43
C VAL A 439 13.79 9.62 -29.09
N GLY A 440 13.28 10.35 -28.10
CA GLY A 440 13.12 9.86 -26.74
C GLY A 440 12.14 8.69 -26.63
N LEU A 441 10.94 8.84 -27.17
CA LEU A 441 9.91 7.80 -27.14
C LEU A 441 10.31 6.55 -27.94
N PRO A 442 10.84 6.65 -29.18
CA PRO A 442 11.35 5.47 -29.89
C PRO A 442 12.43 4.71 -29.14
N GLN A 443 13.32 5.39 -28.40
CA GLN A 443 14.30 4.73 -27.55
C GLN A 443 13.65 3.98 -26.38
N GLN A 444 12.66 4.59 -25.73
CA GLN A 444 11.91 3.93 -24.66
C GLN A 444 11.11 2.71 -25.13
N MET A 445 10.69 2.71 -26.38
CA MET A 445 9.97 1.58 -27.00
C MET A 445 10.89 0.39 -27.33
N ASN A 446 12.21 0.55 -27.28
CA ASN A 446 13.17 -0.53 -27.45
C ASN A 446 13.28 -1.39 -26.19
N THR A 447 12.20 -2.07 -25.84
CA THR A 447 12.07 -2.91 -24.66
C THR A 447 11.20 -4.12 -24.92
N SER A 448 11.45 -5.20 -24.17
CA SER A 448 10.63 -6.42 -24.17
C SER A 448 9.51 -6.41 -23.12
N VAL A 449 9.43 -5.36 -22.31
CA VAL A 449 8.52 -5.32 -21.16
C VAL A 449 7.14 -4.88 -21.62
N SER A 450 6.21 -5.83 -21.76
CA SER A 450 4.80 -5.58 -22.15
C SER A 450 4.02 -4.70 -21.17
N SER A 451 4.55 -4.47 -19.98
CA SER A 451 4.01 -3.54 -19.00
C SER A 451 4.82 -2.23 -18.92
N SER A 452 5.60 -1.89 -19.95
CA SER A 452 6.33 -0.62 -19.97
C SER A 452 5.37 0.57 -20.01
N PRO A 453 5.72 1.71 -19.41
CA PRO A 453 4.86 2.90 -19.41
C PRO A 453 4.45 3.34 -20.83
N SER A 454 5.38 3.34 -21.77
CA SER A 454 5.12 3.71 -23.18
C SER A 454 4.14 2.75 -23.86
N PHE A 455 4.24 1.43 -23.63
CA PHE A 455 3.28 0.47 -24.18
C PHE A 455 1.90 0.61 -23.56
N ASN A 456 1.82 0.84 -22.24
CA ASN A 456 0.54 1.08 -21.58
C ASN A 456 -0.15 2.36 -22.08
N VAL A 457 0.61 3.43 -22.35
CA VAL A 457 0.07 4.65 -22.97
C VAL A 457 -0.38 4.38 -24.40
N TYR A 458 0.34 3.56 -25.17
CA TYR A 458 -0.10 3.12 -26.49
C TYR A 458 -1.43 2.36 -26.43
N LEU A 459 -1.57 1.39 -25.52
CA LEU A 459 -2.84 0.68 -25.30
C LEU A 459 -3.95 1.63 -24.88
N ALA A 460 -3.67 2.58 -23.98
CA ALA A 460 -4.63 3.60 -23.58
C ALA A 460 -5.07 4.48 -24.76
N ALA A 461 -4.17 4.82 -25.67
CA ALA A 461 -4.51 5.54 -26.89
C ALA A 461 -5.45 4.71 -27.79
N GLN A 462 -5.17 3.42 -27.99
CA GLN A 462 -6.04 2.51 -28.74
C GLN A 462 -7.44 2.38 -28.09
N VAL A 463 -7.50 2.24 -26.76
CA VAL A 463 -8.77 2.22 -26.02
C VAL A 463 -9.56 3.50 -26.26
N LYS A 464 -8.90 4.66 -26.16
CA LYS A 464 -9.53 5.97 -26.37
C LYS A 464 -10.02 6.16 -27.79
N LEU A 465 -9.27 5.67 -28.78
CA LEU A 465 -9.62 5.72 -30.20
C LEU A 465 -10.65 4.66 -30.60
N LYS A 466 -10.97 3.73 -29.70
CA LYS A 466 -11.86 2.58 -29.93
C LYS A 466 -11.31 1.63 -31.01
N ASP A 467 -9.99 1.51 -31.07
CA ASP A 467 -9.33 0.63 -32.02
C ASP A 467 -9.72 -0.84 -31.80
N LYS A 468 -9.80 -1.58 -32.87
CA LYS A 468 -10.07 -3.02 -32.87
C LYS A 468 -8.78 -3.79 -32.57
N GLY A 469 -8.92 -4.94 -31.92
CA GLY A 469 -7.84 -5.89 -31.80
C GLY A 469 -7.33 -6.34 -33.18
N PHE A 470 -6.07 -6.74 -33.23
CA PHE A 470 -5.44 -7.17 -34.48
C PHE A 470 -6.21 -8.33 -35.11
N LEU A 471 -6.59 -8.17 -36.40
CA LEU A 471 -7.44 -9.04 -37.20
C LEU A 471 -8.86 -9.27 -36.62
N SER A 472 -9.25 -8.55 -35.58
CA SER A 472 -10.60 -8.61 -35.00
C SER A 472 -11.55 -7.66 -35.73
N ARG A 473 -12.74 -8.14 -36.10
CA ARG A 473 -13.79 -7.29 -36.68
C ARG A 473 -14.54 -6.49 -35.66
N ASP A 474 -14.97 -7.13 -34.56
CA ASP A 474 -15.92 -6.56 -33.62
C ASP A 474 -15.31 -6.27 -32.24
N ILE A 475 -14.28 -7.04 -31.84
CA ILE A 475 -13.67 -6.92 -30.53
C ILE A 475 -12.69 -5.75 -30.50
N CYS A 476 -12.90 -4.83 -29.56
CA CYS A 476 -12.02 -3.68 -29.34
C CYS A 476 -10.82 -4.04 -28.45
N VAL A 477 -9.76 -3.23 -28.53
CA VAL A 477 -8.62 -3.34 -27.60
C VAL A 477 -9.09 -3.17 -26.14
N ALA A 478 -10.11 -2.34 -25.89
CA ALA A 478 -10.71 -2.21 -24.57
C ALA A 478 -11.26 -3.53 -24.03
N ASP A 479 -11.96 -4.30 -24.85
CA ASP A 479 -12.50 -5.62 -24.47
C ASP A 479 -11.37 -6.61 -24.19
N LEU A 480 -10.31 -6.60 -25.02
CA LEU A 480 -9.15 -7.47 -24.84
C LEU A 480 -8.36 -7.16 -23.57
N VAL A 481 -8.22 -5.88 -23.23
CA VAL A 481 -7.58 -5.48 -21.95
C VAL A 481 -8.41 -5.97 -20.76
N SER A 482 -9.72 -5.74 -20.78
CA SER A 482 -10.63 -6.13 -19.68
C SER A 482 -10.74 -7.65 -19.51
N LEU A 483 -10.71 -8.40 -20.60
CA LEU A 483 -10.82 -9.88 -20.61
C LEU A 483 -9.45 -10.58 -20.56
N LYS A 484 -8.36 -9.83 -20.36
CA LYS A 484 -6.98 -10.35 -20.39
C LYS A 484 -6.66 -11.13 -21.68
N GLY A 485 -7.02 -10.54 -22.82
CA GLY A 485 -6.71 -11.07 -24.14
C GLY A 485 -5.20 -11.22 -24.38
N ASP A 486 -4.84 -11.92 -25.44
CA ASP A 486 -3.45 -12.25 -25.75
C ASP A 486 -2.67 -11.05 -26.32
N VAL A 487 -1.43 -10.91 -25.86
CA VAL A 487 -0.42 -10.09 -26.55
C VAL A 487 0.23 -10.96 -27.62
N HIS A 488 -0.15 -10.71 -28.88
CA HIS A 488 0.36 -11.42 -30.04
C HIS A 488 1.69 -10.83 -30.54
N HIS A 489 2.60 -11.68 -30.97
CA HIS A 489 3.81 -11.26 -31.71
C HIS A 489 3.49 -11.19 -33.19
N ILE A 490 3.49 -10.00 -33.79
CA ILE A 490 3.25 -9.79 -35.22
C ILE A 490 4.20 -10.66 -36.05
N PHE A 491 5.48 -10.68 -35.71
CA PHE A 491 6.45 -11.69 -36.16
C PHE A 491 6.53 -12.78 -35.07
N PRO A 492 5.90 -13.95 -35.26
CA PRO A 492 5.82 -14.99 -34.26
C PRO A 492 7.19 -15.42 -33.74
N LYS A 493 7.30 -15.62 -32.40
CA LYS A 493 8.57 -15.96 -31.77
C LYS A 493 9.24 -17.20 -32.37
N GLU A 494 8.47 -18.23 -32.68
CA GLU A 494 8.98 -19.48 -33.27
C GLU A 494 9.47 -19.27 -34.71
N TYR A 495 8.88 -18.35 -35.44
CA TYR A 495 9.38 -17.92 -36.76
C TYR A 495 10.73 -17.20 -36.60
N LEU A 496 10.84 -16.22 -35.70
CA LEU A 496 12.05 -15.44 -35.47
C LEU A 496 13.21 -16.27 -34.93
N LYS A 497 12.94 -17.29 -34.12
CA LYS A 497 13.96 -18.25 -33.63
C LYS A 497 14.66 -18.98 -34.75
N LYS A 498 13.98 -19.27 -35.85
CA LYS A 498 14.59 -19.93 -37.03
C LYS A 498 15.70 -19.09 -37.68
N PHE A 499 15.69 -17.78 -37.42
CA PHE A 499 16.72 -16.83 -37.87
C PHE A 499 17.75 -16.51 -36.78
N GLY A 500 17.79 -17.29 -35.70
CA GLY A 500 18.76 -17.13 -34.61
C GLY A 500 18.49 -15.93 -33.68
N LEU A 501 17.29 -15.32 -33.72
CA LEU A 501 16.97 -14.25 -32.83
C LEU A 501 16.77 -14.75 -31.38
N THR A 502 17.42 -14.08 -30.44
CA THR A 502 17.31 -14.39 -29.01
C THR A 502 16.06 -13.75 -28.39
N ARG A 503 15.72 -14.17 -27.17
CA ARG A 503 14.54 -13.69 -26.43
C ARG A 503 14.45 -12.16 -26.37
N GLY A 504 15.55 -11.46 -26.13
CA GLY A 504 15.57 -9.99 -26.08
C GLY A 504 15.33 -9.31 -27.41
N LYS A 505 15.51 -10.03 -28.54
CA LYS A 505 15.31 -9.48 -29.89
C LYS A 505 13.93 -9.77 -30.47
N TYR A 506 13.30 -10.91 -30.19
CA TYR A 506 11.95 -11.18 -30.66
C TYR A 506 10.86 -10.65 -29.73
N ASN A 507 11.13 -10.56 -28.42
CA ASN A 507 10.24 -9.90 -27.48
C ASN A 507 10.55 -8.39 -27.50
N GLN A 508 9.85 -7.65 -28.35
CA GLN A 508 9.92 -6.19 -28.43
C GLN A 508 8.51 -5.64 -28.48
N ILE A 509 8.21 -4.54 -27.78
CA ILE A 509 6.86 -3.96 -27.78
C ILE A 509 6.42 -3.52 -29.17
N ALA A 510 7.35 -3.15 -30.04
CA ALA A 510 7.07 -2.87 -31.44
C ALA A 510 6.60 -4.10 -32.24
N ASN A 511 6.77 -5.31 -31.69
CA ASN A 511 6.30 -6.57 -32.24
C ASN A 511 5.01 -7.07 -31.57
N TYR A 512 4.37 -6.26 -30.73
CA TYR A 512 3.19 -6.66 -29.97
C TYR A 512 1.92 -6.01 -30.51
N ALA A 513 0.87 -6.82 -30.64
CA ALA A 513 -0.49 -6.36 -30.89
C ALA A 513 -1.48 -7.12 -30.00
N MET A 514 -2.55 -6.47 -29.55
CA MET A 514 -3.62 -7.14 -28.83
C MET A 514 -4.53 -7.88 -29.81
N THR A 515 -4.81 -9.16 -29.53
CA THR A 515 -5.67 -9.98 -30.38
C THR A 515 -6.47 -10.99 -29.55
N GLN A 516 -7.45 -11.61 -30.20
CA GLN A 516 -8.20 -12.73 -29.61
C GLN A 516 -7.34 -14.00 -29.61
N SER A 517 -7.52 -14.85 -28.60
CA SER A 517 -6.74 -16.10 -28.47
C SER A 517 -6.93 -17.04 -29.65
N GLU A 518 -8.14 -17.11 -30.24
CA GLU A 518 -8.44 -17.93 -31.40
C GLU A 518 -7.64 -17.49 -32.63
N ILE A 519 -7.51 -16.17 -32.84
CA ILE A 519 -6.73 -15.60 -33.92
C ILE A 519 -5.24 -15.90 -33.71
N ASN A 520 -4.75 -15.68 -32.47
CA ASN A 520 -3.37 -15.99 -32.11
C ASN A 520 -3.01 -17.47 -32.36
N ILE A 521 -3.88 -18.39 -31.98
CA ILE A 521 -3.73 -19.83 -32.22
C ILE A 521 -3.73 -20.13 -33.71
N ALA A 522 -4.64 -19.54 -34.51
CA ALA A 522 -4.74 -19.76 -35.94
C ALA A 522 -3.51 -19.26 -36.72
N ILE A 523 -2.89 -18.17 -36.25
CA ILE A 523 -1.62 -17.66 -36.83
C ILE A 523 -0.47 -18.63 -36.50
N SER A 524 -0.39 -19.10 -35.24
CA SER A 524 0.65 -20.01 -34.76
C SER A 524 2.08 -19.49 -35.04
N SER A 525 2.87 -20.23 -35.82
CA SER A 525 4.26 -19.87 -36.17
C SER A 525 4.44 -19.40 -37.64
N LYS A 526 3.35 -19.09 -38.33
CA LYS A 526 3.39 -18.63 -39.72
C LYS A 526 4.09 -17.27 -39.82
N PRO A 527 4.91 -17.06 -40.88
CA PRO A 527 5.49 -15.75 -41.09
C PRO A 527 4.42 -14.70 -41.45
N PRO A 528 4.64 -13.41 -41.15
CA PRO A 528 3.70 -12.34 -41.52
C PRO A 528 3.30 -12.35 -43.00
N SER A 529 4.25 -12.53 -43.88
CA SER A 529 4.00 -12.64 -45.34
C SER A 529 2.96 -13.71 -45.69
N GLN A 530 2.89 -14.80 -44.94
CA GLN A 530 1.92 -15.88 -45.17
C GLN A 530 0.55 -15.53 -44.57
N TYR A 531 0.47 -15.27 -43.24
CA TYR A 531 -0.83 -15.10 -42.60
C TYR A 531 -1.52 -13.78 -42.97
N LEU A 532 -0.77 -12.70 -43.27
CA LEU A 532 -1.35 -11.45 -43.77
C LEU A 532 -1.89 -11.63 -45.19
N THR A 533 -1.17 -12.39 -46.06
CA THR A 533 -1.68 -12.77 -47.38
C THR A 533 -2.95 -13.63 -47.28
N GLU A 534 -2.98 -14.60 -46.37
CA GLU A 534 -4.17 -15.41 -46.09
C GLU A 534 -5.36 -14.55 -45.62
N ALA A 535 -5.10 -13.51 -44.76
CA ALA A 535 -6.10 -12.56 -44.29
C ALA A 535 -6.65 -11.68 -45.42
N LEU A 536 -5.80 -11.24 -46.36
CA LEU A 536 -6.25 -10.52 -47.58
C LEU A 536 -7.05 -11.42 -48.54
N ASN A 537 -6.64 -12.68 -48.72
CA ASN A 537 -7.37 -13.65 -49.56
C ASN A 537 -8.76 -13.95 -48.99
N GLN A 538 -8.92 -13.98 -47.68
CA GLN A 538 -10.22 -14.07 -47.00
C GLN A 538 -11.16 -12.91 -47.43
N CYS A 539 -10.63 -11.70 -47.64
CA CYS A 539 -11.40 -10.55 -48.13
C CYS A 539 -11.76 -10.62 -49.63
N ASN A 540 -11.14 -11.52 -50.38
CA ASN A 540 -11.39 -11.72 -51.81
C ASN A 540 -12.24 -12.98 -52.10
N GLY A 541 -13.05 -13.42 -51.13
CA GLY A 541 -13.92 -14.59 -51.26
C GLY A 541 -13.29 -15.92 -50.83
N GLY A 542 -12.12 -15.90 -50.23
CA GLY A 542 -11.54 -17.05 -49.52
C GLY A 542 -12.28 -17.41 -48.25
N GLY A 543 -12.07 -18.62 -47.72
CA GLY A 543 -12.64 -19.05 -46.47
C GLY A 543 -12.13 -18.22 -45.28
N LEU A 544 -12.98 -17.97 -44.25
CA LEU A 544 -12.60 -17.28 -43.04
C LEU A 544 -11.54 -18.07 -42.25
N LYS A 545 -10.38 -17.45 -41.99
CA LYS A 545 -9.27 -18.05 -41.23
C LYS A 545 -8.93 -17.27 -40.00
N TYR A 546 -9.01 -15.93 -40.07
CA TYR A 546 -8.59 -15.01 -39.02
C TYR A 546 -9.68 -13.97 -38.75
N GLY A 547 -10.33 -14.07 -37.59
CA GLY A 547 -11.41 -13.15 -37.24
C GLY A 547 -12.54 -13.09 -38.28
N GLY A 548 -13.33 -12.04 -38.24
CA GLY A 548 -14.52 -11.91 -39.09
C GLY A 548 -14.43 -10.85 -40.21
N ILE A 549 -13.24 -10.29 -40.49
CA ILE A 549 -13.09 -9.21 -41.49
C ILE A 549 -13.14 -9.79 -42.91
N THR A 550 -14.12 -9.34 -43.68
CA THR A 550 -14.35 -9.82 -45.06
C THR A 550 -14.14 -8.76 -46.15
N LEU A 551 -13.96 -7.49 -45.73
CA LEU A 551 -13.71 -6.39 -46.67
C LEU A 551 -12.24 -5.95 -46.58
N LYS A 552 -11.59 -5.81 -47.74
CA LYS A 552 -10.19 -5.39 -47.85
C LYS A 552 -9.94 -4.02 -47.19
N SER A 553 -10.87 -3.07 -47.37
CA SER A 553 -10.79 -1.74 -46.73
C SER A 553 -10.77 -1.83 -45.21
N GLU A 554 -11.65 -2.65 -44.62
CA GLU A 554 -11.69 -2.88 -43.18
C GLU A 554 -10.42 -3.59 -42.68
N MET A 555 -9.86 -4.50 -43.46
CA MET A 555 -8.60 -5.19 -43.11
C MET A 555 -7.43 -4.21 -43.04
N LEU A 556 -7.28 -3.35 -44.05
CA LEU A 556 -6.22 -2.33 -44.08
C LEU A 556 -6.40 -1.29 -42.98
N GLU A 557 -7.64 -0.90 -42.66
CA GLU A 557 -7.92 -0.02 -41.55
C GLU A 557 -7.56 -0.70 -40.22
N ASN A 558 -7.87 -1.98 -40.02
CA ASN A 558 -7.47 -2.75 -38.86
C ASN A 558 -5.94 -2.82 -38.69
N TRP A 559 -5.20 -3.01 -39.79
CA TRP A 559 -3.73 -2.97 -39.74
C TRP A 559 -3.22 -1.59 -39.31
N LYS A 560 -3.80 -0.52 -39.85
CA LYS A 560 -3.46 0.86 -39.49
C LYS A 560 -3.72 1.13 -37.99
N MET A 561 -4.87 0.70 -37.44
CA MET A 561 -5.20 0.79 -36.01
C MET A 561 -4.15 0.09 -35.11
N ASN A 562 -3.55 -1.00 -35.63
CA ASN A 562 -2.52 -1.76 -34.94
C ASN A 562 -1.08 -1.38 -35.34
N CYS A 563 -0.91 -0.22 -35.99
CA CYS A 563 0.39 0.31 -36.44
C CYS A 563 1.18 -0.67 -37.36
N ILE A 564 0.49 -1.49 -38.15
CA ILE A 564 1.11 -2.44 -39.04
C ILE A 564 1.16 -1.83 -40.46
N PRO A 565 2.35 -1.67 -41.04
CA PRO A 565 2.50 -1.18 -42.41
C PRO A 565 1.92 -2.14 -43.45
N GLU A 566 1.35 -1.60 -44.53
CA GLU A 566 0.76 -2.42 -45.62
C GLU A 566 1.78 -3.33 -46.34
N ASN A 567 3.05 -2.99 -46.26
CA ASN A 567 4.16 -3.73 -46.87
C ASN A 567 4.87 -4.69 -45.91
N THR A 568 4.25 -4.97 -44.74
CA THR A 568 4.76 -5.97 -43.79
C THR A 568 4.53 -7.39 -44.31
#